data_6d7f325d3c543cccd2e8acee32a858a4
#
_entry.id   6d7f325d3c543cccd2e8acee32a858a4
#
_cell.length_a   1.000
_cell.length_b   1.000
_cell.length_c   1.000
_cell.angle_alpha   90.00
_cell.angle_beta   90.00
_cell.angle_gamma   90.00
#
_symmetry.space_group_name_H-M   'P 1'
#
loop_
_entity.id
_entity.type
_entity.pdbx_description
1 polymer ?
#
loop_
_entity_poly.entity_id
_entity_poly.type
_entity_poly.pdbx_seq_one_letter_code
_entity_poly.pdbx_strand_id
1 'polypeptide(L)'
;CHEEEPKKSGAKALRLTGIKTECSSCHSDIHRGQFAKGGPATTDCQDCHSPENWKAPRFDHNILARFRLDGAHKNVPCALCHKPSFADGARFVAYKPLDTTCVSCHGGITPEPEETRP
;
A
#
# COMPACT_ATOMS: atom_id res chain seq x y z
N CYS A 1 2.30 -20.77 -9.02
CA CYS A 1 0.94 -20.68 -9.57
C CYS A 1 0.42 -22.01 -10.12
N HIS A 2 1.29 -22.95 -10.50
CA HIS A 2 0.90 -24.26 -10.99
C HIS A 2 1.49 -25.33 -10.06
N GLU A 3 0.64 -26.18 -9.50
CA GLU A 3 1.06 -27.30 -8.68
C GLU A 3 1.38 -28.50 -9.55
N GLU A 4 2.44 -29.23 -9.22
CA GLU A 4 2.82 -30.48 -9.90
C GLU A 4 2.03 -31.64 -9.31
N GLU A 5 1.28 -32.38 -10.14
CA GLU A 5 0.63 -33.62 -9.74
C GLU A 5 1.39 -34.84 -10.23
N PRO A 6 1.59 -35.87 -9.38
CA PRO A 6 2.22 -37.12 -9.82
C PRO A 6 1.27 -37.89 -10.76
N LYS A 7 1.72 -38.11 -11.99
CA LYS A 7 1.05 -39.05 -12.91
C LYS A 7 1.46 -40.48 -12.63
N LYS A 8 0.57 -41.43 -12.84
CA LYS A 8 0.85 -42.86 -12.76
C LYS A 8 2.02 -43.34 -13.63
N SER A 9 2.42 -42.59 -14.61
CA SER A 9 3.55 -42.85 -15.52
C SER A 9 4.89 -42.27 -15.06
N GLY A 10 4.97 -41.69 -13.85
CA GLY A 10 6.19 -41.03 -13.36
C GLY A 10 6.50 -39.67 -13.99
N ALA A 11 5.76 -39.21 -15.01
CA ALA A 11 5.90 -37.89 -15.57
C ALA A 11 5.16 -36.88 -14.69
N LYS A 12 5.82 -35.79 -14.34
CA LYS A 12 5.18 -34.64 -13.65
C LYS A 12 4.29 -33.87 -14.63
N ALA A 13 3.05 -33.61 -14.27
CA ALA A 13 2.15 -32.75 -15.03
C ALA A 13 1.82 -31.52 -14.23
N LEU A 14 1.81 -30.37 -14.89
CA LEU A 14 1.32 -29.14 -14.29
C LEU A 14 -0.20 -29.15 -14.22
N ARG A 15 -0.73 -28.88 -13.05
CA ARG A 15 -2.16 -28.69 -12.86
C ARG A 15 -2.57 -27.32 -13.42
N LEU A 16 -3.39 -27.32 -14.46
CA LEU A 16 -3.89 -26.12 -15.12
C LEU A 16 -5.36 -25.79 -14.78
N THR A 17 -6.01 -26.68 -13.99
CA THR A 17 -7.42 -26.52 -13.58
C THR A 17 -7.55 -26.51 -12.07
N GLY A 18 -8.57 -25.86 -11.55
CA GLY A 18 -8.83 -25.79 -10.11
C GLY A 18 -7.83 -24.94 -9.33
N ILE A 19 -7.11 -24.06 -10.02
CA ILE A 19 -6.21 -23.07 -9.40
C ILE A 19 -7.08 -21.99 -8.76
N LYS A 20 -6.75 -21.64 -7.53
CA LYS A 20 -7.38 -20.50 -6.88
C LYS A 20 -7.05 -19.23 -7.63
N THR A 21 -8.04 -18.41 -7.92
CA THR A 21 -7.91 -17.18 -8.71
C THR A 21 -7.72 -15.92 -7.86
N GLU A 22 -7.85 -16.07 -6.54
CA GLU A 22 -7.58 -14.97 -5.62
C GLU A 22 -6.10 -14.59 -5.66
N CYS A 23 -5.82 -13.31 -5.79
CA CYS A 23 -4.45 -12.79 -5.90
C CYS A 23 -3.55 -13.24 -4.74
N SER A 24 -4.11 -13.28 -3.52
CA SER A 24 -3.43 -13.70 -2.29
C SER A 24 -3.04 -15.18 -2.25
N SER A 25 -3.61 -16.02 -3.16
CA SER A 25 -3.21 -17.43 -3.27
C SER A 25 -1.79 -17.59 -3.82
N CYS A 26 -1.26 -16.58 -4.52
CA CYS A 26 0.05 -16.60 -5.16
C CYS A 26 0.92 -15.40 -4.74
N HIS A 27 0.32 -14.28 -4.39
CA HIS A 27 1.02 -13.04 -4.04
C HIS A 27 0.92 -12.73 -2.55
N SER A 28 2.05 -12.42 -1.94
CA SER A 28 2.08 -11.92 -0.56
C SER A 28 1.68 -10.45 -0.51
N ASP A 29 0.96 -10.06 0.54
CA ASP A 29 0.61 -8.66 0.76
C ASP A 29 1.82 -7.84 1.21
N ILE A 30 2.37 -7.05 0.27
CA ILE A 30 3.49 -6.14 0.55
C ILE A 30 3.10 -4.96 1.45
N HIS A 31 1.79 -4.68 1.60
CA HIS A 31 1.27 -3.64 2.48
C HIS A 31 1.18 -4.08 3.95
N ARG A 32 1.44 -5.36 4.23
CA ARG A 32 1.47 -5.93 5.59
C ARG A 32 0.16 -5.72 6.35
N GLY A 33 -0.96 -5.89 5.69
CA GLY A 33 -2.29 -5.77 6.28
C GLY A 33 -2.75 -4.34 6.53
N GLN A 34 -2.00 -3.31 6.13
CA GLN A 34 -2.38 -1.91 6.37
C GLN A 34 -3.76 -1.57 5.79
N PHE A 35 -4.19 -2.25 4.73
CA PHE A 35 -5.48 -2.01 4.07
C PHE A 35 -6.54 -3.05 4.40
N ALA A 36 -6.25 -3.97 5.31
CA ALA A 36 -7.23 -4.99 5.71
C ALA A 36 -8.49 -4.35 6.32
N LYS A 37 -9.64 -4.69 5.76
CA LYS A 37 -10.95 -4.29 6.28
C LYS A 37 -11.47 -5.38 7.21
N GLY A 38 -11.28 -5.21 8.53
CA GLY A 38 -11.87 -6.11 9.53
C GLY A 38 -11.19 -7.45 9.75
N GLY A 39 -9.92 -7.63 9.29
CA GLY A 39 -9.14 -8.84 9.52
C GLY A 39 -7.99 -9.00 8.53
N PRO A 40 -7.05 -9.93 8.78
CA PRO A 40 -5.79 -10.00 8.03
C PRO A 40 -5.88 -10.46 6.56
N ALA A 41 -7.07 -10.70 6.02
CA ALA A 41 -7.20 -11.33 4.71
C ALA A 41 -8.28 -10.75 3.77
N THR A 42 -8.83 -9.56 4.03
CA THR A 42 -10.07 -9.14 3.34
C THR A 42 -9.99 -7.87 2.48
N THR A 43 -8.81 -7.42 2.12
CA THR A 43 -8.71 -6.37 1.09
C THR A 43 -8.58 -7.04 -0.27
N ASP A 44 -9.57 -6.84 -1.12
CA ASP A 44 -9.44 -7.25 -2.51
C ASP A 44 -8.39 -6.35 -3.18
N CYS A 45 -7.35 -6.97 -3.72
CA CYS A 45 -6.29 -6.24 -4.42
C CYS A 45 -6.83 -5.44 -5.60
N GLN A 46 -7.92 -5.91 -6.21
CA GLN A 46 -8.59 -5.28 -7.34
C GLN A 46 -9.32 -3.98 -6.98
N ASP A 47 -9.60 -3.74 -5.70
CA ASP A 47 -10.14 -2.44 -5.24
C ASP A 47 -9.19 -1.28 -5.58
N CYS A 48 -7.89 -1.55 -5.61
CA CYS A 48 -6.87 -0.54 -5.84
C CYS A 48 -5.99 -0.81 -7.07
N HIS A 49 -5.80 -2.06 -7.47
CA HIS A 49 -4.89 -2.47 -8.53
C HIS A 49 -5.64 -3.10 -9.71
N SER A 50 -5.01 -3.11 -10.88
CA SER A 50 -5.45 -3.93 -12.01
C SER A 50 -4.29 -4.80 -12.52
N PRO A 51 -4.59 -5.97 -13.11
CA PRO A 51 -3.54 -6.83 -13.68
C PRO A 51 -2.73 -6.15 -14.78
N GLU A 52 -3.35 -5.21 -15.51
CA GLU A 52 -2.71 -4.51 -16.64
C GLU A 52 -1.79 -3.38 -16.16
N ASN A 53 -2.11 -2.79 -15.01
CA ASN A 53 -1.32 -1.69 -14.47
C ASN A 53 -1.27 -1.72 -12.94
N TRP A 54 -0.38 -2.55 -12.43
CA TRP A 54 -0.18 -2.71 -10.99
C TRP A 54 0.39 -1.47 -10.31
N LYS A 55 1.12 -0.63 -11.05
CA LYS A 55 1.76 0.59 -10.52
C LYS A 55 0.82 1.80 -10.44
N ALA A 56 -0.34 1.73 -11.06
CA ALA A 56 -1.34 2.80 -11.04
C ALA A 56 -2.56 2.36 -10.22
N PRO A 57 -2.53 2.47 -8.90
CA PRO A 57 -3.64 2.09 -8.06
C PRO A 57 -4.86 2.97 -8.35
N ARG A 58 -6.04 2.36 -8.28
CA ARG A 58 -7.34 3.06 -8.39
C ARG A 58 -7.69 3.85 -7.13
N PHE A 59 -6.71 4.11 -6.29
CA PHE A 59 -6.91 4.81 -5.04
C PHE A 59 -6.99 6.31 -5.27
N ASP A 60 -8.14 6.90 -4.95
CA ASP A 60 -8.30 8.34 -4.93
C ASP A 60 -8.15 8.87 -3.49
N HIS A 61 -7.08 9.60 -3.26
CA HIS A 61 -6.76 10.16 -1.95
C HIS A 61 -7.83 11.13 -1.44
N ASN A 62 -8.49 11.85 -2.34
CA ASN A 62 -9.49 12.84 -1.97
C ASN A 62 -10.84 12.22 -1.58
N ILE A 63 -11.06 10.96 -1.97
CA ILE A 63 -12.28 10.21 -1.66
C ILE A 63 -12.03 9.22 -0.51
N LEU A 64 -10.91 8.52 -0.53
CA LEU A 64 -10.67 7.36 0.31
C LEU A 64 -9.75 7.62 1.51
N ALA A 65 -9.06 8.76 1.55
CA ALA A 65 -8.18 9.12 2.66
C ALA A 65 -8.73 10.26 3.50
N ARG A 66 -8.28 10.32 4.76
CA ARG A 66 -8.64 11.43 5.67
C ARG A 66 -7.94 12.75 5.32
N PHE A 67 -6.71 12.67 4.79
CA PHE A 67 -5.94 13.82 4.34
C PHE A 67 -6.16 14.02 2.85
N ARG A 68 -6.73 15.15 2.45
CA ARG A 68 -6.97 15.47 1.05
C ARG A 68 -5.73 16.05 0.40
N LEU A 69 -5.52 15.71 -0.87
CA LEU A 69 -4.46 16.31 -1.69
C LEU A 69 -5.01 17.50 -2.46
N ASP A 70 -5.03 18.65 -1.81
CA ASP A 70 -5.45 19.92 -2.40
C ASP A 70 -4.37 20.99 -2.24
N GLY A 71 -4.60 22.18 -2.81
CA GLY A 71 -3.67 23.30 -2.74
C GLY A 71 -2.25 22.90 -3.09
N ALA A 72 -1.31 23.18 -2.19
CA ALA A 72 0.11 22.87 -2.36
C ALA A 72 0.41 21.36 -2.35
N HIS A 73 -0.49 20.53 -1.79
CA HIS A 73 -0.29 19.08 -1.71
C HIS A 73 -0.75 18.32 -2.97
N LYS A 74 -1.45 18.97 -3.90
CA LYS A 74 -2.06 18.33 -5.06
C LYS A 74 -1.09 17.51 -5.92
N ASN A 75 0.13 17.98 -6.06
CA ASN A 75 1.14 17.35 -6.92
C ASN A 75 2.33 16.79 -6.13
N VAL A 76 2.18 16.60 -4.82
CA VAL A 76 3.25 16.06 -3.97
C VAL A 76 3.42 14.57 -4.27
N PRO A 77 4.64 14.09 -4.57
CA PRO A 77 4.91 12.68 -4.78
C PRO A 77 4.56 11.84 -3.55
N CYS A 78 3.97 10.67 -3.77
CA CYS A 78 3.51 9.76 -2.70
C CYS A 78 4.62 9.49 -1.65
N ALA A 79 5.85 9.28 -2.10
CA ALA A 79 7.00 8.95 -1.25
C ALA A 79 7.43 10.09 -0.29
N LEU A 80 6.95 11.32 -0.49
CA LEU A 80 7.25 12.41 0.45
C LEU A 80 6.45 12.28 1.75
N CYS A 81 5.28 11.67 1.69
CA CYS A 81 4.46 11.38 2.86
C CYS A 81 4.58 9.92 3.30
N HIS A 82 4.52 8.98 2.35
CA HIS A 82 4.59 7.55 2.61
C HIS A 82 6.04 7.06 2.60
N LYS A 83 6.66 7.09 3.77
CA LYS A 83 8.08 6.74 3.93
C LYS A 83 8.30 5.23 4.01
N PRO A 84 9.47 4.76 3.56
CA PRO A 84 9.92 3.41 3.90
C PRO A 84 9.99 3.22 5.41
N SER A 85 9.54 2.07 5.87
CA SER A 85 9.61 1.64 7.27
C SER A 85 10.15 0.22 7.35
N PHE A 86 10.50 -0.23 8.55
CA PHE A 86 11.01 -1.57 8.82
C PHE A 86 10.23 -2.20 9.97
N ALA A 87 9.78 -3.42 9.78
CA ALA A 87 9.27 -4.25 10.85
C ALA A 87 9.56 -5.73 10.54
N ASP A 88 9.84 -6.52 11.58
CA ASP A 88 10.12 -7.96 11.49
C ASP A 88 11.18 -8.29 10.42
N GLY A 89 12.23 -7.46 10.34
CA GLY A 89 13.34 -7.65 9.39
C GLY A 89 13.01 -7.33 7.92
N ALA A 90 11.82 -6.84 7.61
CA ALA A 90 11.41 -6.52 6.25
C ALA A 90 11.10 -5.03 6.06
N ARG A 91 11.51 -4.51 4.90
CA ARG A 91 11.20 -3.15 4.48
C ARG A 91 9.81 -3.10 3.84
N PHE A 92 9.03 -2.09 4.18
CA PHE A 92 7.73 -1.82 3.56
C PHE A 92 7.50 -0.30 3.48
N VAL A 93 6.44 0.11 2.78
CA VAL A 93 6.02 1.53 2.76
C VAL A 93 4.91 1.73 3.79
N ALA A 94 5.08 2.70 4.69
CA ALA A 94 4.05 3.06 5.65
C ALA A 94 3.00 3.95 4.97
N TYR A 95 1.83 3.36 4.73
CA TYR A 95 0.68 4.09 4.17
C TYR A 95 -0.26 4.60 5.26
N LYS A 96 -0.46 3.83 6.31
CA LYS A 96 -1.32 4.20 7.45
C LYS A 96 -0.98 3.37 8.71
N PRO A 97 -1.24 3.91 9.91
CA PRO A 97 -1.67 5.29 10.14
C PRO A 97 -0.55 6.28 9.86
N LEU A 98 -0.90 7.47 9.37
CA LEU A 98 0.01 8.60 9.31
C LEU A 98 -0.54 9.72 10.19
N ASP A 99 0.35 10.42 10.88
CA ASP A 99 0.02 11.68 11.53
C ASP A 99 -0.19 12.74 10.44
N THR A 100 -1.35 13.39 10.46
CA THR A 100 -1.76 14.39 9.48
C THR A 100 -1.64 15.82 9.98
N THR A 101 -0.95 16.02 11.10
CA THR A 101 -0.64 17.37 11.57
C THR A 101 0.43 18.02 10.71
N CYS A 102 0.36 19.34 10.55
CA CYS A 102 1.33 20.07 9.71
C CYS A 102 2.77 19.83 10.17
N VAL A 103 2.99 19.78 11.48
CA VAL A 103 4.32 19.62 12.10
C VAL A 103 4.92 18.26 11.82
N SER A 104 4.11 17.20 11.70
CA SER A 104 4.59 15.84 11.48
C SER A 104 5.32 15.67 10.15
N CYS A 105 4.98 16.49 9.16
CA CYS A 105 5.57 16.45 7.83
C CYS A 105 6.51 17.64 7.56
N HIS A 106 6.17 18.83 8.08
CA HIS A 106 6.92 20.05 7.82
C HIS A 106 7.97 20.36 8.90
N GLY A 107 8.12 19.53 9.92
CA GLY A 107 9.19 19.59 10.92
C GLY A 107 9.49 20.97 11.45
N GLY A 108 8.81 21.40 12.52
CA GLY A 108 9.28 22.48 13.37
C GLY A 108 9.54 23.84 12.70
N ILE A 109 8.77 24.24 11.71
CA ILE A 109 8.59 25.67 11.43
C ILE A 109 7.68 26.17 12.56
N THR A 110 8.27 26.37 13.74
CA THR A 110 7.67 27.28 14.70
C THR A 110 7.70 28.64 14.01
N PRO A 111 6.55 29.32 13.80
CA PRO A 111 6.61 30.73 13.41
C PRO A 111 7.44 31.42 14.49
N GLU A 112 8.54 32.04 14.10
CA GLU A 112 9.27 32.90 15.00
C GLU A 112 8.26 33.91 15.56
N PRO A 113 8.24 34.12 16.88
CA PRO A 113 7.39 35.17 17.44
C PRO A 113 7.78 36.48 16.74
N GLU A 114 6.79 37.11 16.13
CA GLU A 114 6.92 38.39 15.46
C GLU A 114 7.55 39.36 16.45
N GLU A 115 8.88 39.54 16.31
CA GLU A 115 9.63 40.44 17.13
C GLU A 115 9.09 41.85 16.86
N THR A 116 8.31 42.34 17.82
CA THR A 116 7.81 43.71 17.80
C THR A 116 9.00 44.66 17.64
N ARG A 117 9.20 45.12 16.43
CA ARG A 117 10.17 46.14 16.09
C ARG A 117 9.73 47.44 16.76
N PRO A 118 10.65 48.11 17.48
CA PRO A 118 10.37 49.38 18.14
C PRO A 118 10.08 50.52 17.15
#